data_848de66ee2a8dd78773cd7a73a4fefad
#
_entry.id   848de66ee2a8dd78773cd7a73a4fefad
#
_cell.length_a   1.000
_cell.length_b   1.000
_cell.length_c   1.000
_cell.angle_alpha   90.00
_cell.angle_beta   90.00
_cell.angle_gamma   90.00
#
_symmetry.space_group_name_H-M   'P 1'
#
loop_
_entity.id
_entity.type
_entity.pdbx_description
1 polymer ?
#
loop_
_entity_poly.entity_id
_entity_poly.type
_entity_poly.pdbx_seq_one_letter_code
_entity_poly.pdbx_strand_id
1 'polypeptide(L)'
;CKQTNDINDKRYWGLFASNFSKNLIYDGCEFSRFDAHMGVSNATIRNSILGHQGINAIGSGTFLVENTIVYSSNFINLRSDYGSTWEGEFIIRNCTFVPFDGNGDADKTSLIGGSNSGLHDFGYTCFMPKKISIENLKIDDSKYSANYKGLAIFANFNPKMVDDSYQEKFPYVKTREVFLKNISTTSGKKLIVSSNSYLFKDVKVIAE
;
A
#
# COMPACT_ATOMS: atom_id res chain seq x y z
N CYS A 1 -16.89 -13.15 1.68
CA CYS A 1 -17.62 -12.55 0.53
C CYS A 1 -16.80 -12.67 -0.75
N LYS A 2 -17.49 -12.76 -1.90
CA LYS A 2 -16.83 -12.83 -3.19
C LYS A 2 -17.50 -11.85 -4.16
N GLN A 3 -16.67 -11.05 -4.85
CA GLN A 3 -17.09 -10.21 -5.97
C GLN A 3 -17.37 -11.13 -7.18
N THR A 4 -18.47 -10.89 -7.90
CA THR A 4 -18.85 -11.73 -9.04
C THR A 4 -18.13 -11.37 -10.34
N ASN A 5 -17.69 -10.11 -10.46
CA ASN A 5 -16.91 -9.64 -11.60
C ASN A 5 -15.43 -9.99 -11.42
N ASP A 6 -14.67 -9.98 -12.50
CA ASP A 6 -13.21 -10.15 -12.44
C ASP A 6 -12.59 -9.07 -11.56
N ILE A 7 -11.89 -9.50 -10.51
CA ILE A 7 -11.27 -8.61 -9.53
C ILE A 7 -10.10 -7.80 -10.11
N ASN A 8 -9.57 -8.19 -11.26
CA ASN A 8 -8.48 -7.51 -11.97
C ASN A 8 -8.97 -6.69 -13.17
N ASP A 9 -10.27 -6.67 -13.44
CA ASP A 9 -10.83 -5.83 -14.50
C ASP A 9 -10.97 -4.38 -14.04
N LYS A 10 -10.23 -3.48 -14.67
CA LYS A 10 -10.19 -2.05 -14.33
C LYS A 10 -11.53 -1.31 -14.42
N ARG A 11 -12.51 -1.88 -15.10
CA ARG A 11 -13.86 -1.31 -15.17
C ARG A 11 -14.60 -1.38 -13.85
N TYR A 12 -14.15 -2.22 -12.92
CA TYR A 12 -14.81 -2.44 -11.62
C TYR A 12 -13.93 -1.94 -10.49
N TRP A 13 -14.38 -0.89 -9.83
CA TRP A 13 -13.66 -0.25 -8.73
C TRP A 13 -13.67 -1.04 -7.42
N GLY A 14 -14.55 -2.05 -7.31
CA GLY A 14 -14.83 -2.71 -6.06
C GLY A 14 -15.80 -1.90 -5.16
N LEU A 15 -16.48 -2.60 -4.27
CA LEU A 15 -17.61 -2.04 -3.53
C LEU A 15 -17.36 -1.88 -2.02
N PHE A 16 -16.16 -2.22 -1.54
CA PHE A 16 -15.90 -2.30 -0.10
C PHE A 16 -15.12 -1.08 0.39
N ALA A 17 -15.83 0.02 0.57
CA ALA A 17 -15.36 1.16 1.33
C ALA A 17 -15.98 1.15 2.72
N SER A 18 -15.18 1.41 3.74
CA SER A 18 -15.63 1.47 5.12
C SER A 18 -15.35 2.83 5.73
N ASN A 19 -16.39 3.42 6.31
CA ASN A 19 -16.31 4.69 7.02
C ASN A 19 -16.72 4.50 8.47
N PHE A 20 -16.08 5.20 9.40
CA PHE A 20 -16.42 5.25 10.82
C PHE A 20 -16.60 3.87 11.46
N SER A 21 -15.75 2.93 11.09
CA SER A 21 -15.82 1.54 11.50
C SER A 21 -14.65 1.18 12.41
N LYS A 22 -14.91 0.31 13.38
CA LYS A 22 -13.90 -0.18 14.31
C LYS A 22 -13.77 -1.69 14.24
N ASN A 23 -12.51 -2.18 14.27
CA ASN A 23 -12.21 -3.61 14.26
C ASN A 23 -12.79 -4.33 13.02
N LEU A 24 -12.55 -3.79 11.84
CA LEU A 24 -12.95 -4.42 10.59
C LEU A 24 -12.22 -5.74 10.37
N ILE A 25 -12.97 -6.79 9.98
CA ILE A 25 -12.40 -8.09 9.63
C ILE A 25 -12.97 -8.53 8.29
N TYR A 26 -12.05 -8.73 7.33
CA TYR A 26 -12.33 -9.37 6.05
C TYR A 26 -11.63 -10.71 6.03
N ASP A 27 -12.38 -11.79 6.11
CA ASP A 27 -11.90 -13.17 6.18
C ASP A 27 -12.48 -14.00 5.05
N GLY A 28 -11.63 -14.67 4.27
CA GLY A 28 -12.07 -15.48 3.15
C GLY A 28 -12.78 -14.68 2.05
N CYS A 29 -12.34 -13.47 1.77
CA CYS A 29 -12.97 -12.58 0.79
C CYS A 29 -12.17 -12.56 -0.53
N GLU A 30 -12.89 -12.28 -1.64
CA GLU A 30 -12.29 -12.09 -2.96
C GLU A 30 -12.93 -10.86 -3.61
N PHE A 31 -12.13 -9.79 -3.79
CA PHE A 31 -12.63 -8.50 -4.32
C PHE A 31 -11.52 -7.63 -4.87
N SER A 32 -11.87 -6.65 -5.71
CA SER A 32 -10.88 -5.82 -6.41
C SER A 32 -10.22 -4.76 -5.53
N ARG A 33 -10.80 -4.40 -4.39
CA ARG A 33 -10.31 -3.29 -3.55
C ARG A 33 -10.69 -3.48 -2.09
N PHE A 34 -9.77 -3.23 -1.21
CA PHE A 34 -10.05 -2.85 0.18
C PHE A 34 -9.85 -1.35 0.34
N ASP A 35 -10.83 -0.67 0.88
CA ASP A 35 -10.77 0.76 1.11
C ASP A 35 -11.21 1.12 2.53
N ALA A 36 -10.26 1.38 3.40
CA ALA A 36 -10.52 2.08 4.65
C ALA A 36 -10.54 3.58 4.30
N HIS A 37 -11.73 4.15 4.20
CA HIS A 37 -11.92 5.44 3.57
C HIS A 37 -11.81 6.60 4.57
N MET A 38 -12.50 6.53 5.70
CA MET A 38 -12.51 7.59 6.71
C MET A 38 -12.87 7.04 8.09
N GLY A 39 -12.12 7.43 9.11
CA GLY A 39 -12.43 7.11 10.50
C GLY A 39 -12.46 5.62 10.82
N VAL A 40 -11.69 4.81 10.10
CA VAL A 40 -11.53 3.39 10.39
C VAL A 40 -10.49 3.21 11.49
N SER A 41 -10.78 2.38 12.47
CA SER A 41 -9.84 2.01 13.53
C SER A 41 -9.69 0.51 13.63
N ASN A 42 -8.49 0.01 13.46
CA ASN A 42 -8.10 -1.38 13.33
C ASN A 42 -8.77 -2.10 12.16
N ALA A 43 -7.99 -2.74 11.33
CA ALA A 43 -8.46 -3.55 10.21
C ALA A 43 -7.65 -4.85 10.11
N THR A 44 -8.34 -5.93 9.77
CA THR A 44 -7.73 -7.22 9.47
C THR A 44 -8.23 -7.73 8.15
N ILE A 45 -7.32 -8.09 7.26
CA ILE A 45 -7.62 -8.81 6.02
C ILE A 45 -6.88 -10.12 6.11
N ARG A 46 -7.59 -11.24 6.00
CA ARG A 46 -6.95 -12.54 6.06
C ARG A 46 -7.62 -13.58 5.16
N ASN A 47 -6.82 -14.57 4.73
CA ASN A 47 -7.31 -15.68 3.90
C ASN A 47 -8.04 -15.19 2.64
N SER A 48 -7.60 -14.07 2.06
CA SER A 48 -8.35 -13.32 1.07
C SER A 48 -7.55 -13.11 -0.20
N ILE A 49 -8.23 -12.65 -1.27
CA ILE A 49 -7.62 -12.26 -2.54
C ILE A 49 -8.09 -10.85 -2.87
N LEU A 50 -7.15 -9.95 -3.05
CA LEU A 50 -7.39 -8.58 -3.48
C LEU A 50 -6.92 -8.38 -4.90
N GLY A 51 -7.75 -7.73 -5.69
CA GLY A 51 -7.49 -7.43 -7.11
C GLY A 51 -6.77 -6.11 -7.32
N HIS A 52 -6.88 -5.61 -8.52
CA HIS A 52 -6.07 -4.53 -9.11
C HIS A 52 -6.04 -3.20 -8.32
N GLN A 53 -7.01 -2.93 -7.46
CA GLN A 53 -7.05 -1.71 -6.63
C GLN A 53 -6.36 -1.88 -5.27
N GLY A 54 -6.03 -3.11 -4.88
CA GLY A 54 -5.25 -3.42 -3.70
C GLY A 54 -5.83 -2.89 -2.37
N ILE A 55 -4.93 -2.49 -1.49
CA ILE A 55 -5.23 -2.00 -0.15
C ILE A 55 -5.04 -0.48 -0.11
N ASN A 56 -6.12 0.25 0.13
CA ASN A 56 -6.13 1.69 0.31
C ASN A 56 -6.52 2.01 1.74
N ALA A 57 -5.70 2.76 2.46
CA ALA A 57 -5.86 2.89 3.89
C ALA A 57 -5.82 4.35 4.35
N ILE A 58 -6.91 4.74 5.03
CA ILE A 58 -7.02 5.97 5.84
C ILE A 58 -7.65 5.55 7.17
N GLY A 59 -6.97 5.78 8.26
CA GLY A 59 -7.48 5.39 9.57
C GLY A 59 -6.41 5.34 10.64
N SER A 60 -6.59 4.45 11.62
CA SER A 60 -5.69 4.36 12.77
C SER A 60 -5.64 2.97 13.39
N GLY A 61 -4.68 2.78 14.28
CA GLY A 61 -4.50 1.53 15.04
C GLY A 61 -3.69 0.48 14.28
N THR A 62 -4.01 -0.79 14.48
CA THR A 62 -3.32 -1.90 13.82
C THR A 62 -4.02 -2.31 12.53
N PHE A 63 -3.27 -2.33 11.43
CA PHE A 63 -3.70 -2.94 10.18
C PHE A 63 -2.95 -4.25 9.99
N LEU A 64 -3.68 -5.36 10.04
CA LEU A 64 -3.13 -6.70 9.83
C LEU A 64 -3.55 -7.26 8.47
N VAL A 65 -2.58 -7.72 7.69
CA VAL A 65 -2.81 -8.50 6.46
C VAL A 65 -2.09 -9.83 6.59
N GLU A 66 -2.81 -10.93 6.52
CA GLU A 66 -2.21 -12.26 6.62
C GLU A 66 -2.82 -13.29 5.66
N ASN A 67 -2.01 -14.25 5.21
CA ASN A 67 -2.45 -15.33 4.32
C ASN A 67 -3.26 -14.82 3.11
N THR A 68 -2.85 -13.70 2.54
CA THR A 68 -3.63 -12.97 1.52
C THR A 68 -2.80 -12.78 0.26
N ILE A 69 -3.45 -12.86 -0.90
CA ILE A 69 -2.86 -12.57 -2.20
C ILE A 69 -3.34 -11.18 -2.63
N VAL A 70 -2.41 -10.33 -3.04
CA VAL A 70 -2.72 -8.96 -3.51
C VAL A 70 -2.19 -8.77 -4.92
N TYR A 71 -3.10 -8.44 -5.85
CA TYR A 71 -2.80 -8.05 -7.23
C TYR A 71 -2.99 -6.55 -7.35
N SER A 72 -1.93 -5.76 -7.36
CA SER A 72 -2.07 -4.30 -7.50
C SER A 72 -0.75 -3.63 -7.86
N SER A 73 -0.79 -2.35 -8.17
CA SER A 73 0.43 -1.57 -8.38
C SER A 73 1.25 -1.41 -7.09
N ASN A 74 0.59 -1.37 -5.94
CA ASN A 74 1.25 -1.31 -4.63
C ASN A 74 0.61 -2.33 -3.69
N PHE A 75 1.40 -3.00 -2.86
CA PHE A 75 0.82 -3.88 -1.84
C PHE A 75 -0.02 -3.07 -0.84
N ILE A 76 0.54 -1.95 -0.37
CA ILE A 76 -0.16 -0.95 0.44
C ILE A 76 -0.14 0.37 -0.31
N ASN A 77 -1.28 1.03 -0.46
CA ASN A 77 -1.37 2.41 -0.89
C ASN A 77 -1.82 3.30 0.28
N LEU A 78 -0.90 4.12 0.76
CA LEU A 78 -1.14 5.07 1.83
C LEU A 78 -1.74 6.35 1.23
N ARG A 79 -3.05 6.49 1.28
CA ARG A 79 -3.77 7.65 0.74
C ARG A 79 -3.70 8.82 1.71
N SER A 80 -3.78 10.02 1.18
CA SER A 80 -3.83 11.26 1.96
C SER A 80 -4.91 12.23 1.47
N ASP A 81 -5.76 11.82 0.56
CA ASP A 81 -6.76 12.65 -0.09
C ASP A 81 -7.86 13.14 0.86
N TYR A 82 -7.95 12.58 2.07
CA TYR A 82 -8.81 13.08 3.16
C TYR A 82 -8.03 13.63 4.34
N GLY A 83 -6.82 14.14 4.10
CA GLY A 83 -6.00 14.81 5.09
C GLY A 83 -5.38 13.90 6.14
N SER A 84 -5.37 12.60 5.91
CA SER A 84 -4.77 11.61 6.79
C SER A 84 -4.36 10.37 6.01
N THR A 85 -3.44 9.62 6.57
CA THR A 85 -3.16 8.25 6.13
C THR A 85 -3.51 7.28 7.26
N TRP A 86 -2.68 6.31 7.55
CA TRP A 86 -2.92 5.37 8.64
C TRP A 86 -2.05 5.72 9.85
N GLU A 87 -2.64 6.23 10.91
CA GLU A 87 -1.93 6.47 12.16
C GLU A 87 -1.84 5.19 12.99
N GLY A 88 -0.68 4.53 12.98
CA GLY A 88 -0.47 3.31 13.74
C GLY A 88 0.55 2.38 13.10
N GLU A 89 0.21 1.10 13.02
CA GLU A 89 1.10 0.07 12.50
C GLU A 89 0.47 -0.74 11.38
N PHE A 90 1.29 -1.09 10.36
CA PHE A 90 0.98 -2.12 9.38
C PHE A 90 1.77 -3.39 9.68
N ILE A 91 1.06 -4.52 9.74
CA ILE A 91 1.63 -5.84 9.93
C ILE A 91 1.19 -6.72 8.77
N ILE A 92 2.14 -7.20 7.98
CA ILE A 92 1.91 -8.05 6.82
C ILE A 92 2.68 -9.34 7.04
N ARG A 93 2.00 -10.49 6.94
CA ARG A 93 2.65 -11.78 7.11
C ARG A 93 2.04 -12.89 6.27
N ASN A 94 2.90 -13.80 5.79
CA ASN A 94 2.49 -14.96 5.02
C ASN A 94 1.66 -14.61 3.78
N CYS A 95 2.04 -13.57 3.05
CA CYS A 95 1.29 -13.04 1.93
C CYS A 95 1.99 -13.30 0.59
N THR A 96 1.23 -13.20 -0.49
CA THR A 96 1.76 -13.14 -1.85
C THR A 96 1.40 -11.81 -2.47
N PHE A 97 2.39 -11.15 -3.05
CA PHE A 97 2.20 -9.94 -3.83
C PHE A 97 2.46 -10.24 -5.30
N VAL A 98 1.47 -9.96 -6.13
CA VAL A 98 1.59 -10.01 -7.59
C VAL A 98 1.50 -8.58 -8.10
N PRO A 99 2.63 -7.90 -8.29
CA PRO A 99 2.63 -6.52 -8.74
C PRO A 99 1.94 -6.40 -10.11
N PHE A 100 0.95 -5.54 -10.19
CA PHE A 100 0.10 -5.41 -11.36
C PHE A 100 -0.41 -3.97 -11.51
N ASP A 101 0.03 -3.25 -12.53
CA ASP A 101 -0.44 -1.89 -12.82
C ASP A 101 -1.64 -1.88 -13.78
N GLY A 102 -2.02 -3.06 -14.24
CA GLY A 102 -3.07 -3.27 -15.22
C GLY A 102 -2.66 -2.99 -16.68
N ASN A 103 -1.41 -2.56 -16.92
CA ASN A 103 -0.84 -2.36 -18.25
C ASN A 103 0.39 -3.25 -18.48
N GLY A 104 0.83 -3.98 -17.45
CA GLY A 104 2.04 -4.78 -17.49
C GLY A 104 3.34 -3.96 -17.32
N ASP A 105 3.24 -2.71 -16.87
CA ASP A 105 4.39 -1.84 -16.62
C ASP A 105 4.87 -1.99 -15.17
N ALA A 106 5.87 -2.83 -15.00
CA ALA A 106 6.47 -3.12 -13.71
C ALA A 106 7.16 -1.92 -13.06
N ASP A 107 7.65 -1.00 -13.86
CA ASP A 107 8.42 0.14 -13.37
C ASP A 107 7.56 1.13 -12.55
N LYS A 108 6.24 1.00 -12.66
CA LYS A 108 5.27 1.79 -11.88
C LYS A 108 4.77 1.12 -10.62
N THR A 109 5.27 -0.06 -10.30
CA THR A 109 4.85 -0.80 -9.12
C THR A 109 5.83 -0.64 -7.97
N SER A 110 5.33 -0.73 -6.75
CA SER A 110 6.14 -0.71 -5.52
C SER A 110 5.49 -1.52 -4.41
N LEU A 111 6.26 -1.84 -3.38
CA LEU A 111 5.71 -2.53 -2.22
C LEU A 111 4.83 -1.59 -1.39
N ILE A 112 5.32 -0.38 -1.15
CA ILE A 112 4.62 0.63 -0.37
C ILE A 112 4.41 1.85 -1.26
N GLY A 113 3.16 2.11 -1.60
CA GLY A 113 2.73 3.29 -2.33
C GLY A 113 2.30 4.40 -1.40
N GLY A 114 2.31 5.60 -1.93
CA GLY A 114 1.73 6.77 -1.29
C GLY A 114 1.16 7.69 -2.35
N SER A 115 0.03 8.26 -2.08
CA SER A 115 -0.58 9.26 -2.95
C SER A 115 -0.96 10.49 -2.14
N ASN A 116 -0.71 11.64 -2.72
CA ASN A 116 -1.14 12.92 -2.19
C ASN A 116 -1.65 13.76 -3.36
N SER A 117 -2.90 14.14 -3.28
CA SER A 117 -3.53 15.00 -4.27
C SER A 117 -3.35 16.50 -4.00
N GLY A 118 -2.56 16.87 -3.00
CA GLY A 118 -2.50 18.25 -2.49
C GLY A 118 -3.66 18.61 -1.57
N LEU A 119 -4.59 17.68 -1.33
CA LEU A 119 -5.80 17.89 -0.54
C LEU A 119 -5.67 17.50 0.94
N HIS A 120 -4.47 17.23 1.43
CA HIS A 120 -4.26 16.80 2.82
C HIS A 120 -4.28 17.96 3.83
N ASP A 121 -4.24 19.19 3.36
CA ASP A 121 -4.23 20.39 4.24
C ASP A 121 -5.64 20.72 4.74
N PHE A 122 -6.11 19.95 5.69
CA PHE A 122 -7.39 20.14 6.37
C PHE A 122 -7.26 20.86 7.73
N GLY A 123 -6.10 21.42 8.01
CA GLY A 123 -5.83 22.10 9.27
C GLY A 123 -5.28 21.20 10.37
N TYR A 124 -4.82 20.01 10.05
CA TYR A 124 -4.20 19.08 10.99
C TYR A 124 -3.09 18.24 10.34
N THR A 125 -2.24 17.66 11.16
CA THR A 125 -1.10 16.85 10.73
C THR A 125 -1.55 15.54 10.07
N CYS A 126 -0.98 15.21 8.93
CA CYS A 126 -1.18 13.94 8.26
C CYS A 126 -0.19 12.88 8.78
N PHE A 127 -0.69 11.84 9.41
CA PHE A 127 0.14 10.77 9.96
C PHE A 127 0.32 9.62 8.96
N MET A 128 1.56 9.19 8.79
CA MET A 128 1.92 7.93 8.16
C MET A 128 2.03 6.83 9.21
N PRO A 129 1.97 5.55 8.85
CA PRO A 129 2.20 4.47 9.81
C PRO A 129 3.55 4.63 10.50
N LYS A 130 3.57 4.54 11.83
CA LYS A 130 4.82 4.64 12.61
C LYS A 130 5.80 3.54 12.25
N LYS A 131 5.27 2.35 12.02
CA LYS A 131 6.01 1.13 11.71
C LYS A 131 5.27 0.30 10.67
N ILE A 132 6.02 -0.27 9.75
CA ILE A 132 5.54 -1.26 8.79
C ILE A 132 6.39 -2.52 8.97
N SER A 133 5.76 -3.64 9.26
CA SER A 133 6.42 -4.93 9.42
C SER A 133 5.91 -5.90 8.36
N ILE A 134 6.83 -6.46 7.57
CA ILE A 134 6.51 -7.40 6.50
C ILE A 134 7.34 -8.66 6.70
N GLU A 135 6.67 -9.79 6.91
CA GLU A 135 7.31 -11.09 7.16
C GLU A 135 6.72 -12.17 6.24
N ASN A 136 7.57 -13.03 5.70
CA ASN A 136 7.19 -14.14 4.82
C ASN A 136 6.35 -13.65 3.62
N LEU A 137 6.85 -12.68 2.88
CA LEU A 137 6.21 -12.18 1.67
C LEU A 137 6.85 -12.79 0.43
N LYS A 138 6.05 -13.49 -0.38
CA LYS A 138 6.43 -13.89 -1.73
C LYS A 138 5.99 -12.82 -2.73
N ILE A 139 6.90 -12.35 -3.55
CA ILE A 139 6.60 -11.42 -4.65
C ILE A 139 6.67 -12.19 -5.96
N ASP A 140 5.54 -12.31 -6.63
CA ASP A 140 5.47 -12.93 -7.95
C ASP A 140 5.65 -11.89 -9.05
N ASP A 141 6.88 -11.62 -9.35
CA ASP A 141 7.32 -10.69 -10.40
C ASP A 141 7.76 -11.40 -11.69
N SER A 142 7.22 -12.59 -11.93
CA SER A 142 7.57 -13.44 -13.08
C SER A 142 7.18 -12.86 -14.45
N LYS A 143 6.22 -11.93 -14.49
CA LYS A 143 5.67 -11.36 -15.72
C LYS A 143 6.43 -10.15 -16.24
N TYR A 144 7.51 -9.76 -15.62
CA TYR A 144 8.21 -8.54 -15.96
C TYR A 144 9.24 -8.67 -17.09
N SER A 145 9.42 -7.55 -17.81
CA SER A 145 10.30 -7.47 -18.96
C SER A 145 11.78 -7.71 -18.59
N ALA A 146 12.60 -8.01 -19.60
CA ALA A 146 14.04 -8.24 -19.43
C ALA A 146 14.79 -7.04 -18.79
N ASN A 147 14.24 -5.83 -18.88
CA ASN A 147 14.82 -4.61 -18.32
C ASN A 147 14.45 -4.36 -16.85
N TYR A 148 13.54 -5.13 -16.30
CA TYR A 148 13.14 -5.03 -14.90
C TYR A 148 14.32 -5.30 -13.96
N LYS A 149 14.59 -4.40 -13.06
CA LYS A 149 15.74 -4.47 -12.14
C LYS A 149 15.40 -4.99 -10.74
N GLY A 150 14.14 -5.09 -10.40
CA GLY A 150 13.60 -5.47 -9.12
C GLY A 150 12.49 -4.53 -8.67
N LEU A 151 11.67 -4.96 -7.71
CA LEU A 151 10.58 -4.18 -7.19
C LEU A 151 11.11 -3.06 -6.27
N ALA A 152 10.61 -1.86 -6.45
CA ALA A 152 10.88 -0.77 -5.51
C ALA A 152 10.18 -1.00 -4.17
N ILE A 153 10.85 -0.76 -3.05
CA ILE A 153 10.23 -0.80 -1.73
C ILE A 153 9.21 0.34 -1.60
N PHE A 154 9.60 1.54 -2.02
CA PHE A 154 8.75 2.73 -1.93
C PHE A 154 8.45 3.31 -3.31
N ALA A 155 7.20 3.73 -3.49
CA ALA A 155 6.84 4.55 -4.64
C ALA A 155 7.60 5.88 -4.60
N ASN A 156 8.00 6.37 -5.76
CA ASN A 156 8.54 7.71 -5.90
C ASN A 156 7.37 8.70 -5.92
N PHE A 157 7.13 9.35 -4.79
CA PHE A 157 6.04 10.28 -4.64
C PHE A 157 6.51 11.65 -4.11
N ASN A 158 6.11 12.71 -4.81
CA ASN A 158 6.32 14.09 -4.41
C ASN A 158 5.00 14.86 -4.62
N PRO A 159 4.45 15.55 -3.60
CA PRO A 159 3.21 16.33 -3.74
C PRO A 159 3.29 17.38 -4.87
N LYS A 160 4.45 17.95 -5.13
CA LYS A 160 4.67 18.89 -6.23
C LYS A 160 4.52 18.31 -7.63
N MET A 161 4.45 16.98 -7.77
CA MET A 161 4.13 16.36 -9.06
C MET A 161 2.67 16.59 -9.48
N VAL A 162 1.81 16.95 -8.53
CA VAL A 162 0.40 17.23 -8.77
C VAL A 162 0.14 18.74 -8.86
N ASP A 163 0.82 19.51 -8.03
CA ASP A 163 0.72 20.97 -7.97
C ASP A 163 2.07 21.60 -7.62
N ASP A 164 2.70 22.25 -8.58
CA ASP A 164 4.01 22.90 -8.41
C ASP A 164 3.98 24.03 -7.36
N SER A 165 2.83 24.63 -7.14
CA SER A 165 2.63 25.70 -6.17
C SER A 165 2.36 25.20 -4.77
N TYR A 166 2.16 23.89 -4.59
CA TYR A 166 1.83 23.29 -3.31
C TYR A 166 2.87 23.59 -2.24
N GLN A 167 2.39 24.12 -1.13
CA GLN A 167 3.18 24.36 0.08
C GLN A 167 2.55 23.61 1.25
N GLU A 168 3.34 22.74 1.87
CA GLU A 168 2.91 21.95 3.01
C GLU A 168 2.83 22.83 4.26
N LYS A 169 1.61 23.10 4.73
CA LYS A 169 1.38 23.85 5.98
C LYS A 169 1.43 22.93 7.21
N PHE A 170 0.93 21.73 7.06
CA PHE A 170 0.90 20.71 8.12
C PHE A 170 1.73 19.53 7.65
N PRO A 171 2.93 19.33 8.21
CA PRO A 171 3.86 18.32 7.72
C PRO A 171 3.34 16.91 8.00
N TYR A 172 3.72 15.98 7.14
CA TYR A 172 3.52 14.56 7.42
C TYR A 172 4.38 14.11 8.59
N VAL A 173 3.78 13.40 9.54
CA VAL A 173 4.52 12.57 10.48
C VAL A 173 4.84 11.26 9.77
N LYS A 174 6.08 11.15 9.28
CA LYS A 174 6.51 10.07 8.39
C LYS A 174 6.71 8.74 9.11
N THR A 175 6.63 7.68 8.35
CA THR A 175 7.05 6.34 8.78
C THR A 175 8.51 6.37 9.19
N ARG A 176 8.84 5.78 10.35
CA ARG A 176 10.21 5.75 10.87
C ARG A 176 10.95 4.50 10.44
N GLU A 177 10.27 3.36 10.48
CA GLU A 177 10.91 2.07 10.29
C GLU A 177 10.06 1.14 9.43
N VAL A 178 10.71 0.41 8.54
CA VAL A 178 10.15 -0.70 7.77
C VAL A 178 11.01 -1.93 8.02
N PHE A 179 10.39 -2.98 8.55
CA PHE A 179 11.02 -4.27 8.80
C PHE A 179 10.63 -5.23 7.70
N LEU A 180 11.61 -5.82 7.05
CA LEU A 180 11.45 -6.82 6.01
C LEU A 180 12.14 -8.11 6.46
N LYS A 181 11.38 -9.18 6.63
CA LYS A 181 11.92 -10.48 7.04
C LYS A 181 11.43 -11.58 6.11
N ASN A 182 12.36 -12.38 5.62
CA ASN A 182 12.05 -13.50 4.74
C ASN A 182 11.21 -13.08 3.51
N ILE A 183 11.73 -12.15 2.73
CA ILE A 183 11.12 -11.67 1.49
C ILE A 183 11.74 -12.41 0.31
N SER A 184 10.92 -13.00 -0.54
CA SER A 184 11.37 -13.68 -1.75
C SER A 184 10.71 -13.11 -3.00
N THR A 185 11.45 -13.13 -4.12
CA THR A 185 10.96 -12.72 -5.44
C THR A 185 11.05 -13.91 -6.40
N THR A 186 10.08 -14.09 -7.28
CA THR A 186 10.11 -15.16 -8.29
C THR A 186 11.23 -14.94 -9.31
N SER A 187 11.53 -13.68 -9.63
CA SER A 187 12.64 -13.33 -10.52
C SER A 187 14.04 -13.55 -9.92
N GLY A 188 14.14 -13.74 -8.61
CA GLY A 188 15.41 -13.76 -7.87
C GLY A 188 16.07 -12.39 -7.71
N LYS A 189 15.43 -11.31 -8.17
CA LYS A 189 15.97 -9.96 -8.07
C LYS A 189 15.73 -9.37 -6.68
N LYS A 190 16.68 -8.58 -6.21
CA LYS A 190 16.55 -7.90 -4.90
C LYS A 190 15.58 -6.74 -4.96
N LEU A 191 14.97 -6.41 -3.85
CA LEU A 191 14.21 -5.19 -3.68
C LEU A 191 15.12 -3.97 -3.83
N ILE A 192 14.57 -2.89 -4.40
CA ILE A 192 15.28 -1.63 -4.62
C ILE A 192 14.76 -0.61 -3.59
N VAL A 193 15.68 -0.04 -2.81
CA VAL A 193 15.36 1.11 -1.96
C VAL A 193 15.36 2.35 -2.85
N SER A 194 14.20 2.96 -3.06
CA SER A 194 14.11 4.22 -3.80
C SER A 194 14.68 5.36 -2.95
N SER A 195 15.65 6.11 -3.49
CA SER A 195 16.29 7.22 -2.79
C SER A 195 15.52 8.54 -2.83
N ASN A 196 14.44 8.63 -3.60
CA ASN A 196 13.82 9.91 -3.97
C ASN A 196 12.34 10.05 -3.59
N SER A 197 11.87 9.30 -2.62
CA SER A 197 10.50 9.45 -2.20
C SER A 197 10.35 10.53 -1.14
N TYR A 198 9.57 11.57 -1.42
CA TYR A 198 9.26 12.65 -0.46
C TYR A 198 8.69 12.11 0.84
N LEU A 199 7.72 11.19 0.75
CA LEU A 199 7.05 10.62 1.92
C LEU A 199 7.91 9.63 2.70
N PHE A 200 8.86 8.97 2.03
CA PHE A 200 9.66 7.89 2.58
C PHE A 200 11.15 8.23 2.68
N LYS A 201 11.46 9.53 2.53
CA LYS A 201 12.81 10.04 2.80
C LYS A 201 13.14 9.78 4.27
N ASP A 202 14.34 9.29 4.53
CA ASP A 202 14.86 9.02 5.88
C ASP A 202 14.19 7.84 6.63
N VAL A 203 13.39 7.02 5.95
CA VAL A 203 12.84 5.80 6.54
C VAL A 203 13.96 4.77 6.71
N LYS A 204 14.08 4.22 7.90
CA LYS A 204 15.01 3.13 8.19
C LYS A 204 14.44 1.81 7.70
N VAL A 205 15.07 1.19 6.72
CA VAL A 205 14.73 -0.16 6.25
C VAL A 205 15.65 -1.18 6.94
N ILE A 206 15.05 -2.13 7.66
CA ILE A 206 15.74 -3.22 8.33
C ILE A 206 15.33 -4.50 7.61
N ALA A 207 16.28 -5.17 6.97
CA ALA A 207 16.06 -6.43 6.26
C ALA A 207 16.82 -7.58 6.94
N GLU A 208 16.12 -8.71 7.21
CA GLU A 208 16.64 -9.96 7.78
C GLU A 208 16.35 -11.14 6.88
#